data_772cf54cdb09981d17ec6f3414569f20
#
_entry.id   772cf54cdb09981d17ec6f3414569f20
#
_cell.length_a   1.000
_cell.length_b   1.000
_cell.length_c   1.000
_cell.angle_alpha   90.00
_cell.angle_beta   90.00
_cell.angle_gamma   90.00
#
_symmetry.space_group_name_H-M   'P 1'
#
loop_
_entity.id
_entity.type
_entity.pdbx_description
1 polymer ?
#
loop_
_entity_poly.entity_id
_entity_poly.type
_entity_poly.pdbx_seq_one_letter_code
_entity_poly.pdbx_strand_id
1 'polypeptide(L)' 'MGKVKNWAWENAENFLDQLEKQVKDGTQTVVSAMLLVKSADIMWDLIGFNDVDEVEEYLEGVVNK' A
#
# COMPACT_ATOMS: atom_id res chain seq x y z
N MET A 1 -6.29 -24.25 7.82
CA MET A 1 -6.41 -23.65 6.53
C MET A 1 -5.87 -22.26 6.49
N GLY A 2 -4.84 -22.05 5.78
CA GLY A 2 -4.24 -20.73 5.68
C GLY A 2 -4.83 -19.82 4.61
N LYS A 3 -5.89 -20.25 3.95
CA LYS A 3 -6.37 -19.53 2.78
C LYS A 3 -6.91 -18.14 3.10
N VAL A 4 -7.63 -18.00 4.21
CA VAL A 4 -8.17 -16.70 4.58
C VAL A 4 -7.03 -15.73 4.89
N LYS A 5 -6.04 -16.22 5.62
CA LYS A 5 -4.88 -15.41 5.96
C LYS A 5 -4.09 -15.02 4.71
N ASN A 6 -3.90 -15.99 3.81
CA ASN A 6 -3.18 -15.74 2.57
C ASN A 6 -3.92 -14.74 1.69
N TRP A 7 -5.25 -14.83 1.69
CA TRP A 7 -6.05 -13.90 0.90
C TRP A 7 -5.85 -12.46 1.38
N ALA A 8 -5.89 -12.25 2.70
CA ALA A 8 -5.72 -10.91 3.25
C ALA A 8 -4.33 -10.35 2.93
N TRP A 9 -3.30 -11.22 3.05
CA TRP A 9 -1.94 -10.82 2.76
C TRP A 9 -1.79 -10.44 1.28
N GLU A 10 -2.32 -11.28 0.39
CA GLU A 10 -2.25 -11.00 -1.04
C GLU A 10 -3.00 -9.74 -1.40
N ASN A 11 -4.14 -9.52 -0.77
CA ASN A 11 -4.93 -8.33 -1.02
C ASN A 11 -4.14 -7.07 -0.65
N ALA A 12 -3.45 -7.10 0.48
CA ALA A 12 -2.63 -5.97 0.90
C ALA A 12 -1.48 -5.74 -0.07
N GLU A 13 -0.80 -6.80 -0.48
CA GLU A 13 0.30 -6.68 -1.42
C GLU A 13 -0.14 -6.16 -2.77
N ASN A 14 -1.25 -6.67 -3.28
CA ASN A 14 -1.76 -6.24 -4.57
C ASN A 14 -2.16 -4.77 -4.53
N PHE A 15 -2.79 -4.35 -3.45
CA PHE A 15 -3.20 -2.97 -3.28
C PHE A 15 -1.97 -2.05 -3.31
N LEU A 16 -0.96 -2.40 -2.53
CA LEU A 16 0.26 -1.59 -2.46
C LEU A 16 0.98 -1.58 -3.81
N ASP A 17 1.03 -2.71 -4.49
CA ASP A 17 1.69 -2.80 -5.78
C ASP A 17 1.04 -1.88 -6.80
N GLN A 18 -0.29 -1.84 -6.81
CA GLN A 18 -1.00 -0.93 -7.71
C GLN A 18 -0.71 0.53 -7.40
N LEU A 19 -0.73 0.88 -6.11
CA LEU A 19 -0.41 2.25 -5.72
C LEU A 19 1.00 2.62 -6.09
N GLU A 20 1.93 1.70 -5.90
CA GLU A 20 3.33 1.94 -6.24
C GLU A 20 3.48 2.23 -7.73
N LYS A 21 2.83 1.43 -8.56
CA LYS A 21 2.90 1.64 -10.00
C LYS A 21 2.30 2.96 -10.41
N GLN A 22 1.15 3.31 -9.84
CA GLN A 22 0.47 4.55 -10.20
C GLN A 22 1.28 5.77 -9.77
N VAL A 23 1.90 5.69 -8.61
CA VAL A 23 2.74 6.79 -8.13
C VAL A 23 3.98 6.93 -9.01
N LYS A 24 4.58 5.82 -9.41
CA LYS A 24 5.74 5.82 -10.31
C LYS A 24 5.40 6.42 -11.67
N ASP A 25 4.24 6.07 -12.19
CA ASP A 25 3.82 6.52 -13.51
C ASP A 25 3.35 7.97 -13.52
N GLY A 26 3.13 8.53 -12.34
CA GLY A 26 2.59 9.88 -12.26
C GLY A 26 1.07 9.91 -12.37
N THR A 27 0.43 8.75 -12.44
CA THR A 27 -1.03 8.66 -12.48
C THR A 27 -1.66 9.12 -11.18
N GLN A 28 -0.95 8.91 -10.08
CA GLN A 28 -1.39 9.30 -8.76
C GLN A 28 -0.26 9.96 -7.99
N THR A 29 -0.63 10.90 -7.11
CA THR A 29 0.34 11.47 -6.17
C THR A 29 0.34 10.67 -4.89
N VAL A 30 1.40 10.86 -4.08
CA VAL A 30 1.46 10.20 -2.78
C VAL A 30 0.28 10.62 -1.90
N VAL A 31 -0.09 11.90 -1.95
CA VAL A 31 -1.23 12.39 -1.16
C VAL A 31 -2.52 11.67 -1.56
N SER A 32 -2.76 11.57 -2.86
CA SER A 32 -3.95 10.89 -3.35
C SER A 32 -3.94 9.41 -2.98
N ALA A 33 -2.77 8.77 -3.12
CA ALA A 33 -2.63 7.37 -2.75
C ALA A 33 -2.92 7.15 -1.26
N MET A 34 -2.46 8.08 -0.42
CA MET A 34 -2.70 7.96 1.02
C MET A 34 -4.16 8.08 1.39
N LEU A 35 -4.93 8.86 0.63
CA LEU A 35 -6.37 8.92 0.85
C LEU A 35 -7.00 7.54 0.65
N LEU A 36 -6.54 6.83 -0.37
CA LEU A 36 -7.03 5.47 -0.62
C LEU A 36 -6.56 4.52 0.47
N VAL A 37 -5.32 4.64 0.90
CA VAL A 37 -4.77 3.80 1.97
C VAL A 37 -5.58 3.97 3.25
N LYS A 38 -5.90 5.20 3.59
CA LYS A 38 -6.61 5.48 4.84
C LYS A 38 -8.06 5.03 4.78
N SER A 39 -8.68 5.05 3.60
CA SER A 39 -10.07 4.60 3.48
C SER A 39 -10.18 3.11 3.22
N ALA A 40 -9.11 2.45 2.80
CA ALA A 40 -9.12 1.02 2.58
C ALA A 40 -8.93 0.28 3.90
N ASP A 41 -9.66 -0.82 4.06
CA ASP A 41 -9.55 -1.64 5.26
C ASP A 41 -8.51 -2.74 5.01
N ILE A 42 -7.25 -2.33 4.97
CA ILE A 42 -6.14 -3.23 4.65
C ILE A 42 -5.33 -3.52 5.91
N MET A 43 -4.94 -4.77 6.07
CA MET A 43 -4.13 -5.20 7.20
C MET A 43 -2.65 -5.03 6.84
N TRP A 44 -2.17 -3.81 6.96
CA TRP A 44 -0.81 -3.44 6.54
C TRP A 44 0.28 -4.17 7.32
N ASP A 45 -0.01 -4.55 8.57
CA ASP A 45 0.98 -5.25 9.38
C ASP A 45 1.32 -6.63 8.83
N LEU A 46 0.45 -7.20 8.00
CA LEU A 46 0.74 -8.48 7.38
C LEU A 46 1.91 -8.41 6.42
N ILE A 47 2.16 -7.23 5.85
CA ILE A 47 3.26 -7.06 4.90
C ILE A 47 4.36 -6.17 5.45
N GLY A 48 4.38 -5.98 6.76
CA GLY A 48 5.53 -5.38 7.43
C GLY A 48 5.39 -3.91 7.79
N PHE A 49 4.22 -3.32 7.63
CA PHE A 49 4.00 -1.92 8.00
C PHE A 49 3.28 -1.87 9.34
N ASN A 50 3.78 -1.06 10.25
CA ASN A 50 3.15 -0.89 11.56
C ASN A 50 1.91 0.00 11.50
N ASP A 51 1.93 0.98 10.59
CA ASP A 51 0.80 1.88 10.44
C ASP A 51 0.84 2.53 9.05
N VAL A 52 -0.15 3.38 8.76
CA VAL A 52 -0.25 3.98 7.44
C VAL A 52 0.84 5.01 7.17
N ASP A 53 1.43 5.58 8.23
CA ASP A 53 2.54 6.51 8.04
C ASP A 53 3.74 5.83 7.40
N GLU A 54 3.98 4.57 7.74
CA GLU A 54 5.06 3.81 7.12
C GLU A 54 4.79 3.56 5.65
N VAL A 55 3.53 3.34 5.30
CA VAL A 55 3.16 3.18 3.89
C VAL A 55 3.46 4.47 3.14
N GLU A 56 3.17 5.62 3.74
CA GLU A 56 3.46 6.90 3.12
C GLU A 56 4.95 7.08 2.88
N GLU A 57 5.78 6.73 3.86
CA GLU A 57 7.23 6.83 3.70
C GLU A 57 7.71 5.94 2.54
N TYR A 58 7.16 4.75 2.47
CA TYR A 58 7.52 3.83 1.41
C TYR A 58 7.19 4.42 0.03
N LEU A 59 5.99 4.97 -0.12
CA LEU A 59 5.58 5.56 -1.39
C LEU A 59 6.40 6.79 -1.74
N GLU A 60 6.74 7.60 -0.75
CA GLU A 60 7.59 8.75 -0.99
C GLU A 60 8.97 8.33 -1.49
N GLY A 61 9.50 7.24 -0.94
CA GLY A 61 10.75 6.70 -1.43
C GLY A 61 10.68 6.22 -2.85
N VAL A 62 9.54 5.69 -3.26
CA VAL A 62 9.33 5.25 -4.64
C VAL A 62 9.36 6.45 -5.59
N VAL A 63 8.71 7.54 -5.21
CA VAL A 63 8.65 8.73 -6.04
C VAL A 63 10.01 9.40 -6.16
N ASN A 64 10.76 9.42 -5.07
CA ASN A 64 12.03 10.14 -5.02
C ASN A 64 13.19 9.38 -5.65
N LYS A 65 12.93 8.19 -6.11
CA LYS A 65 13.92 7.45 -6.87
C LYS A 65 13.93 7.91 -8.29
#